data_d94cd33f399d92590ef33035949cfd1f
#
_entry.id   d94cd33f399d92590ef33035949cfd1f
#
_cell.length_a   1.000
_cell.length_b   1.000
_cell.length_c   1.000
_cell.angle_alpha   90.00
_cell.angle_beta   90.00
_cell.angle_gamma   90.00
#
_symmetry.space_group_name_H-M   'P 1'
#
loop_
_entity.id
_entity.type
_entity.pdbx_description
1 polymer ?
#
loop_
_entity_poly.entity_id
_entity_poly.type
_entity_poly.pdbx_seq_one_letter_code
_entity_poly.pdbx_strand_id
1 'polypeptide(L)'
;MAAFAAPGQPGQHRRSPRSHFVTDPLYEWTATCEERFGTHPVQVVHEWNTAVHVQDNESDAKKRAFTKAELHAFFAHCDDEVARIRAFGRKGWLPAFRDAMLFKTAYAYGLRRNETRMLDAADFGRNPHGGEFGEYGRCQVRFGKAKKGSPPKRRGVLTVFGWTPDVLDEWFTEVRPLFGTDNSPAAWPSERGMRIGCQRLNSRFIAYRKALGLDDGLDFHSFRRSYVTHLIEDGWDPRFVQEQVGHEHASTTSLYTCVSSDFRTRTLRRHLDSTIAAALQTQTGRQA
;
A
#
# COMPACT_ATOMS: atom_id res chain seq x y z
N MET A 1 -30.44 52.74 -45.66
CA MET A 1 -31.51 51.71 -45.63
C MET A 1 -31.01 50.52 -44.81
N ALA A 2 -31.45 50.38 -43.61
CA ALA A 2 -31.07 49.35 -42.69
C ALA A 2 -32.09 48.20 -42.79
N ALA A 3 -31.63 46.98 -42.97
CA ALA A 3 -32.44 45.76 -42.91
C ALA A 3 -32.26 45.12 -41.53
N PHE A 4 -33.32 45.06 -40.76
CA PHE A 4 -33.42 44.35 -39.50
C PHE A 4 -33.41 42.84 -39.74
N ALA A 5 -32.51 42.12 -39.09
CA ALA A 5 -32.56 40.66 -38.96
C ALA A 5 -33.31 40.27 -37.69
N ALA A 6 -34.20 39.31 -37.80
CA ALA A 6 -35.03 38.78 -36.71
C ALA A 6 -34.24 37.92 -35.74
N PRO A 7 -34.65 37.82 -34.42
CA PRO A 7 -33.96 37.01 -33.44
C PRO A 7 -34.22 35.50 -33.61
N GLY A 8 -33.12 34.74 -33.57
CA GLY A 8 -33.14 33.28 -33.65
C GLY A 8 -33.77 32.64 -32.39
N GLN A 9 -34.51 31.56 -32.61
CA GLN A 9 -35.14 30.76 -31.57
C GLN A 9 -34.10 30.09 -30.67
N PRO A 10 -34.39 29.90 -29.36
CA PRO A 10 -33.47 29.22 -28.43
C PRO A 10 -33.40 27.72 -28.76
N GLY A 11 -32.18 27.25 -28.90
CA GLY A 11 -31.85 25.86 -29.18
C GLY A 11 -32.43 24.91 -28.13
N GLN A 12 -33.05 23.86 -28.62
CA GLN A 12 -33.52 22.73 -27.83
C GLN A 12 -32.32 22.07 -27.15
N HIS A 13 -32.22 22.17 -25.81
CA HIS A 13 -31.34 21.33 -25.01
C HIS A 13 -31.73 19.87 -25.23
N ARG A 14 -30.86 19.10 -25.90
CA ARG A 14 -30.92 17.64 -25.92
C ARG A 14 -30.85 17.17 -24.46
N ARG A 15 -31.96 16.67 -23.96
CA ARG A 15 -32.00 15.90 -22.70
C ARG A 15 -31.19 14.65 -22.92
N SER A 16 -30.12 14.48 -22.13
CA SER A 16 -29.40 13.21 -22.01
C SER A 16 -30.38 12.11 -21.58
N PRO A 17 -30.20 10.85 -22.04
CA PRO A 17 -31.09 9.76 -21.66
C PRO A 17 -31.04 9.59 -20.13
N ARG A 18 -32.19 9.73 -19.49
CA ARG A 18 -32.39 9.37 -18.09
C ARG A 18 -32.04 7.89 -17.98
N SER A 19 -30.99 7.56 -17.25
CA SER A 19 -30.75 6.21 -16.79
C SER A 19 -32.00 5.73 -16.07
N HIS A 20 -32.58 4.65 -16.55
CA HIS A 20 -33.63 3.94 -15.85
C HIS A 20 -33.04 3.36 -14.55
N PHE A 21 -33.00 4.16 -13.51
CA PHE A 21 -32.94 3.62 -12.18
C PHE A 21 -34.27 2.92 -11.93
N VAL A 22 -34.20 1.61 -11.82
CA VAL A 22 -35.27 0.79 -11.28
C VAL A 22 -35.79 1.46 -10.04
N THR A 23 -37.08 1.67 -9.92
CA THR A 23 -37.74 2.20 -8.74
C THR A 23 -37.53 1.22 -7.60
N ASP A 24 -36.47 1.44 -6.86
CA ASP A 24 -36.18 0.71 -5.62
C ASP A 24 -37.17 1.23 -4.55
N PRO A 25 -37.89 0.33 -3.85
CA PRO A 25 -38.82 0.72 -2.77
C PRO A 25 -38.20 1.62 -1.68
N LEU A 26 -36.88 1.67 -1.60
CA LEU A 26 -36.13 2.57 -0.69
C LEU A 26 -36.23 4.07 -1.05
N TYR A 27 -36.73 4.43 -2.24
CA TYR A 27 -36.91 5.84 -2.61
C TYR A 27 -38.24 6.46 -2.14
N GLU A 28 -39.20 5.68 -1.62
CA GLU A 28 -40.40 6.20 -0.98
C GLU A 28 -40.10 6.94 0.34
N TRP A 29 -38.90 6.74 0.91
CA TRP A 29 -38.51 7.41 2.16
C TRP A 29 -38.34 8.93 2.01
N THR A 30 -37.99 9.43 0.83
CA THR A 30 -37.90 10.87 0.56
C THR A 30 -39.28 11.54 0.68
N ALA A 31 -40.29 10.93 0.08
CA ALA A 31 -41.68 11.40 0.20
C ALA A 31 -42.18 11.31 1.65
N THR A 32 -41.85 10.21 2.34
CA THR A 32 -42.18 10.00 3.76
C THR A 32 -41.49 11.02 4.67
N CYS A 33 -40.24 11.42 4.38
CA CYS A 33 -39.55 12.45 5.12
C CYS A 33 -40.18 13.85 4.90
N GLU A 34 -40.53 14.16 3.66
CA GLU A 34 -41.21 15.43 3.33
C GLU A 34 -42.56 15.53 4.02
N GLU A 35 -43.34 14.47 4.03
CA GLU A 35 -44.65 14.40 4.71
C GLU A 35 -44.53 14.51 6.23
N ARG A 36 -43.54 13.85 6.85
CA ARG A 36 -43.37 13.84 8.33
C ARG A 36 -42.64 15.03 8.89
N PHE A 37 -41.66 15.59 8.16
CA PHE A 37 -40.74 16.58 8.67
C PHE A 37 -40.75 17.89 7.90
N GLY A 38 -41.55 18.01 6.84
CA GLY A 38 -41.61 19.19 5.99
C GLY A 38 -40.33 19.47 5.19
N THR A 39 -39.42 18.51 5.13
CA THR A 39 -38.17 18.61 4.41
C THR A 39 -37.75 17.24 3.88
N HIS A 40 -37.05 17.23 2.76
CA HIS A 40 -36.47 15.99 2.20
C HIS A 40 -34.95 16.00 2.37
N PRO A 41 -34.31 14.84 2.52
CA PRO A 41 -32.87 14.75 2.66
C PRO A 41 -32.18 15.26 1.41
N VAL A 42 -31.23 16.16 1.61
CA VAL A 42 -30.38 16.67 0.55
C VAL A 42 -29.25 15.66 0.30
N GLN A 43 -29.06 15.28 -0.95
CA GLN A 43 -27.92 14.43 -1.30
C GLN A 43 -26.63 15.20 -1.03
N VAL A 44 -25.88 14.76 -0.03
CA VAL A 44 -24.61 15.38 0.37
C VAL A 44 -23.43 14.82 -0.45
N VAL A 45 -23.58 13.58 -0.97
CA VAL A 45 -22.56 12.90 -1.75
C VAL A 45 -22.97 12.91 -3.23
N HIS A 46 -22.22 13.62 -4.04
CA HIS A 46 -22.40 13.76 -5.48
C HIS A 46 -21.19 13.21 -6.24
N GLU A 47 -21.34 12.86 -7.50
CA GLU A 47 -20.25 12.38 -8.35
C GLU A 47 -19.03 13.32 -8.35
N TRP A 48 -19.27 14.64 -8.32
CA TRP A 48 -18.21 15.64 -8.30
C TRP A 48 -17.47 15.77 -6.97
N ASN A 49 -18.03 15.35 -5.84
CA ASN A 49 -17.36 15.36 -4.55
C ASN A 49 -16.88 13.97 -4.11
N THR A 50 -17.42 12.89 -4.69
CA THR A 50 -16.89 11.53 -4.54
C THR A 50 -15.63 11.30 -5.38
N ALA A 51 -15.51 11.93 -6.54
CA ALA A 51 -14.34 11.80 -7.42
C ALA A 51 -13.02 12.22 -6.74
N VAL A 52 -13.07 13.09 -5.73
CA VAL A 52 -11.89 13.51 -4.96
C VAL A 52 -11.32 12.36 -4.11
N HIS A 53 -12.11 11.33 -3.79
CA HIS A 53 -11.67 10.17 -3.01
C HIS A 53 -11.16 9.01 -3.88
N VAL A 54 -11.48 9.01 -5.17
CA VAL A 54 -11.09 7.96 -6.13
C VAL A 54 -9.69 8.20 -6.73
N GLN A 55 -9.08 9.35 -6.49
CA GLN A 55 -7.73 9.68 -7.01
C GLN A 55 -6.56 8.99 -6.29
N ASP A 56 -6.82 8.10 -5.34
CA ASP A 56 -5.79 7.19 -4.89
C ASP A 56 -5.64 6.08 -5.94
N ASN A 57 -4.48 6.04 -6.59
CA ASN A 57 -4.03 4.95 -7.48
C ASN A 57 -4.06 3.55 -6.79
N GLU A 58 -4.61 3.47 -5.61
CA GLU A 58 -4.79 2.23 -4.85
C GLU A 58 -5.88 1.34 -5.47
N SER A 59 -6.84 1.89 -6.21
CA SER A 59 -7.99 1.17 -6.81
C SER A 59 -7.85 0.89 -8.32
N ASP A 60 -6.70 1.17 -8.94
CA ASP A 60 -6.48 0.83 -10.34
C ASP A 60 -6.42 -0.71 -10.49
N ALA A 61 -7.39 -1.27 -11.19
CA ALA A 61 -7.52 -2.71 -11.44
C ALA A 61 -6.30 -3.34 -12.15
N LYS A 62 -5.48 -2.54 -12.82
CA LYS A 62 -4.22 -2.96 -13.45
C LYS A 62 -3.08 -3.07 -12.44
N LYS A 63 -3.21 -2.48 -11.27
CA LYS A 63 -2.16 -2.46 -10.25
C LYS A 63 -2.33 -3.64 -9.29
N ARG A 64 -1.27 -4.39 -9.07
CA ARG A 64 -1.28 -5.60 -8.25
C ARG A 64 -0.16 -5.67 -7.22
N ALA A 65 -0.26 -6.61 -6.31
CA ALA A 65 0.82 -7.04 -5.43
C ALA A 65 1.86 -7.87 -6.22
N PHE A 66 3.08 -7.95 -5.71
CA PHE A 66 4.02 -8.99 -6.10
C PHE A 66 3.52 -10.34 -5.58
N THR A 67 3.74 -11.40 -6.33
CA THR A 67 3.78 -12.74 -5.75
C THR A 67 5.01 -12.88 -4.85
N LYS A 68 5.00 -13.86 -3.92
CA LYS A 68 6.17 -14.12 -3.05
C LYS A 68 7.43 -14.43 -3.88
N ALA A 69 7.29 -15.18 -4.98
CA ALA A 69 8.38 -15.52 -5.89
C ALA A 69 8.94 -14.27 -6.62
N GLU A 70 8.06 -13.41 -7.16
CA GLU A 70 8.49 -12.16 -7.82
C GLU A 70 9.19 -11.22 -6.85
N LEU A 71 8.68 -11.10 -5.61
CA LEU A 71 9.28 -10.26 -4.59
C LEU A 71 10.66 -10.76 -4.19
N HIS A 72 10.80 -12.08 -4.01
CA HIS A 72 12.09 -12.71 -3.74
C HIS A 72 13.08 -12.49 -4.89
N ALA A 73 12.65 -12.70 -6.14
CA ALA A 73 13.49 -12.44 -7.31
C ALA A 73 13.90 -10.97 -7.42
N PHE A 74 12.99 -10.03 -7.07
CA PHE A 74 13.28 -8.61 -7.06
C PHE A 74 14.35 -8.25 -6.01
N PHE A 75 14.26 -8.78 -4.80
CA PHE A 75 15.25 -8.54 -3.75
C PHE A 75 16.60 -9.20 -4.06
N ALA A 76 16.60 -10.43 -4.56
CA ALA A 76 17.81 -11.11 -5.02
C ALA A 76 18.52 -10.31 -6.10
N HIS A 77 17.77 -9.83 -7.11
CA HIS A 77 18.35 -8.96 -8.15
C HIS A 77 18.94 -7.66 -7.58
N CYS A 78 18.32 -7.06 -6.56
CA CYS A 78 18.88 -5.88 -5.90
C CYS A 78 20.25 -6.20 -5.26
N ASP A 79 20.35 -7.34 -4.59
CA ASP A 79 21.58 -7.76 -3.91
C ASP A 79 22.66 -8.17 -4.94
N ASP A 80 22.29 -8.88 -5.99
CA ASP A 80 23.19 -9.24 -7.10
C ASP A 80 23.74 -8.00 -7.81
N GLU A 81 22.93 -6.97 -8.01
CA GLU A 81 23.35 -5.71 -8.62
C GLU A 81 24.37 -4.98 -7.73
N VAL A 82 24.18 -4.98 -6.41
CA VAL A 82 25.15 -4.45 -5.45
C VAL A 82 26.46 -5.21 -5.55
N ALA A 83 26.41 -6.55 -5.50
CA ALA A 83 27.59 -7.42 -5.59
C ALA A 83 28.33 -7.22 -6.91
N ARG A 84 27.60 -7.17 -8.02
CA ARG A 84 28.15 -6.94 -9.36
C ARG A 84 28.91 -5.61 -9.46
N ILE A 85 28.28 -4.50 -9.00
CA ILE A 85 28.90 -3.17 -9.09
C ILE A 85 30.13 -3.11 -8.17
N ARG A 86 30.07 -3.72 -6.99
CA ARG A 86 31.17 -3.76 -6.02
C ARG A 86 32.36 -4.54 -6.56
N ALA A 87 32.13 -5.71 -7.19
CA ALA A 87 33.16 -6.54 -7.80
C ALA A 87 33.95 -5.81 -8.90
N PHE A 88 33.29 -4.92 -9.65
CA PHE A 88 33.95 -4.11 -10.70
C PHE A 88 34.66 -2.85 -10.15
N GLY A 89 34.71 -2.65 -8.84
CA GLY A 89 35.34 -1.47 -8.22
C GLY A 89 34.69 -0.13 -8.59
N ARG A 90 33.43 -0.16 -9.08
CA ARG A 90 32.73 1.04 -9.55
C ARG A 90 32.09 1.81 -8.39
N LYS A 91 32.13 3.14 -8.46
CA LYS A 91 31.58 4.06 -7.43
C LYS A 91 30.05 3.94 -7.22
N GLY A 92 29.31 3.16 -7.98
CA GLY A 92 27.84 3.07 -7.92
C GLY A 92 27.28 2.06 -6.90
N TRP A 93 28.11 1.33 -6.15
CA TRP A 93 27.63 0.29 -5.25
C TRP A 93 26.89 0.85 -4.01
N LEU A 94 27.35 1.98 -3.45
CA LEU A 94 26.67 2.63 -2.32
C LEU A 94 25.20 3.01 -2.66
N PRO A 95 24.94 3.74 -3.76
CA PRO A 95 23.56 4.00 -4.18
C PRO A 95 22.76 2.73 -4.46
N ALA A 96 23.36 1.69 -5.03
CA ALA A 96 22.67 0.43 -5.29
C ALA A 96 22.29 -0.26 -3.97
N PHE A 97 23.19 -0.30 -3.00
CA PHE A 97 22.92 -0.85 -1.67
C PHE A 97 21.80 -0.08 -0.96
N ARG A 98 21.86 1.26 -0.93
CA ARG A 98 20.79 2.09 -0.39
C ARG A 98 19.44 1.76 -1.03
N ASP A 99 19.40 1.64 -2.36
CA ASP A 99 18.17 1.37 -3.09
C ASP A 99 17.62 -0.01 -2.72
N ALA A 100 18.47 -1.04 -2.59
CA ALA A 100 18.10 -2.37 -2.12
C ALA A 100 17.47 -2.33 -0.71
N MET A 101 18.16 -1.66 0.25
CA MET A 101 17.68 -1.53 1.63
C MET A 101 16.35 -0.75 1.70
N LEU A 102 16.22 0.29 0.91
CA LEU A 102 15.00 1.10 0.84
C LEU A 102 13.82 0.28 0.32
N PHE A 103 13.99 -0.55 -0.73
CA PHE A 103 12.93 -1.41 -1.24
C PHE A 103 12.54 -2.50 -0.23
N LYS A 104 13.53 -3.14 0.40
CA LYS A 104 13.28 -4.10 1.48
C LYS A 104 12.51 -3.47 2.64
N THR A 105 12.88 -2.25 3.05
CA THR A 105 12.18 -1.51 4.11
C THR A 105 10.76 -1.11 3.70
N ALA A 106 10.55 -0.70 2.46
CA ALA A 106 9.22 -0.37 1.96
C ALA A 106 8.25 -1.55 2.08
N TYR A 107 8.74 -2.76 1.78
CA TYR A 107 7.98 -3.99 1.99
C TYR A 107 7.86 -4.36 3.47
N ALA A 108 8.98 -4.35 4.22
CA ALA A 108 9.01 -4.80 5.62
C ALA A 108 8.01 -4.08 6.53
N TYR A 109 7.70 -2.84 6.23
CA TYR A 109 6.78 -2.00 7.00
C TYR A 109 5.54 -1.54 6.21
N GLY A 110 5.32 -2.06 5.03
CA GLY A 110 4.16 -1.72 4.20
C GLY A 110 4.03 -0.23 3.88
N LEU A 111 5.14 0.45 3.60
CA LEU A 111 5.21 1.91 3.48
C LEU A 111 4.82 2.41 2.09
N ARG A 112 4.21 3.61 2.05
CA ARG A 112 4.05 4.36 0.81
C ARG A 112 5.38 4.96 0.37
N ARG A 113 5.56 5.19 -0.93
CA ARG A 113 6.81 5.74 -1.50
C ARG A 113 7.31 7.00 -0.76
N ASN A 114 6.41 7.95 -0.49
CA ASN A 114 6.81 9.17 0.22
C ASN A 114 7.09 8.90 1.69
N GLU A 115 6.35 8.01 2.34
CA GLU A 115 6.62 7.59 3.72
C GLU A 115 8.01 6.99 3.82
N THR A 116 8.35 6.02 2.93
CA THR A 116 9.67 5.39 2.90
C THR A 116 10.79 6.42 2.71
N ARG A 117 10.63 7.30 1.72
CA ARG A 117 11.63 8.32 1.41
C ARG A 117 11.87 9.29 2.57
N MET A 118 10.83 9.59 3.35
CA MET A 118 10.86 10.59 4.41
C MET A 118 11.33 10.06 5.77
N LEU A 119 11.66 8.77 5.86
CA LEU A 119 12.22 8.22 7.09
C LEU A 119 13.55 8.87 7.45
N ASP A 120 13.74 9.06 8.74
CA ASP A 120 15.00 9.38 9.37
C ASP A 120 15.55 8.15 10.09
N ALA A 121 16.84 8.13 10.40
CA ALA A 121 17.44 7.05 11.18
C ALA A 121 16.77 6.91 12.57
N ALA A 122 16.39 8.03 13.18
CA ALA A 122 15.72 8.09 14.47
C ALA A 122 14.25 7.63 14.44
N ASP A 123 13.67 7.32 13.26
CA ASP A 123 12.32 6.78 13.16
C ASP A 123 12.25 5.28 13.47
N PHE A 124 13.40 4.61 13.57
CA PHE A 124 13.48 3.22 14.02
C PHE A 124 13.74 3.15 15.53
N GLY A 125 13.19 2.14 16.18
CA GLY A 125 13.36 1.99 17.61
C GLY A 125 12.86 0.65 18.13
N ARG A 126 13.15 0.38 19.40
CA ARG A 126 12.75 -0.85 20.09
C ARG A 126 11.23 -0.99 20.18
N ASN A 127 10.77 -2.22 20.10
CA ASN A 127 9.45 -2.61 20.54
C ASN A 127 9.56 -3.27 21.91
N PRO A 128 8.98 -2.69 22.99
CA PRO A 128 9.06 -3.29 24.33
C PRO A 128 8.50 -4.71 24.42
N HIS A 129 7.60 -5.10 23.50
CA HIS A 129 6.95 -6.40 23.45
C HIS A 129 7.53 -7.36 22.41
N GLY A 130 8.62 -6.98 21.74
CA GLY A 130 9.28 -7.76 20.68
C GLY A 130 10.78 -7.56 20.76
N GLY A 131 11.40 -8.04 21.83
CA GLY A 131 12.83 -7.89 22.11
C GLY A 131 13.74 -8.52 21.04
N GLU A 132 13.24 -9.53 20.34
CA GLU A 132 13.92 -10.23 19.24
C GLU A 132 14.26 -9.33 18.06
N PHE A 133 13.58 -8.19 17.89
CA PHE A 133 13.83 -7.25 16.81
C PHE A 133 14.83 -6.13 17.19
N GLY A 134 15.37 -6.12 18.40
CA GLY A 134 16.38 -5.16 18.87
C GLY A 134 15.96 -3.70 18.64
N GLU A 135 16.89 -2.89 18.11
CA GLU A 135 16.66 -1.46 17.82
C GLU A 135 15.68 -1.22 16.66
N TYR A 136 15.27 -2.26 15.92
CA TYR A 136 14.43 -2.16 14.73
C TYR A 136 13.04 -2.80 14.93
N GLY A 137 12.61 -2.93 16.18
CA GLY A 137 11.32 -3.53 16.53
C GLY A 137 10.10 -2.72 16.08
N ARG A 138 10.28 -1.43 15.78
CA ARG A 138 9.22 -0.57 15.21
C ARG A 138 9.80 0.52 14.31
N CYS A 139 8.97 0.99 13.38
CA CYS A 139 9.23 2.15 12.53
C CYS A 139 8.16 3.22 12.76
N GLN A 140 8.57 4.47 13.05
CA GLN A 140 7.67 5.61 13.24
C GLN A 140 7.45 6.34 11.93
N VAL A 141 6.27 6.19 11.34
CA VAL A 141 5.88 6.92 10.12
C VAL A 141 5.31 8.29 10.49
N ARG A 142 6.06 9.36 10.17
CA ARG A 142 5.68 10.75 10.50
C ARG A 142 4.96 11.48 9.39
N PHE A 143 5.14 11.05 8.14
CA PHE A 143 4.66 11.74 6.95
C PHE A 143 3.63 10.88 6.17
N GLY A 144 2.62 10.38 6.88
CA GLY A 144 1.48 9.70 6.28
C GLY A 144 0.66 10.65 5.40
N LYS A 145 -0.34 10.10 4.69
CA LYS A 145 -1.22 10.90 3.82
C LYS A 145 -1.95 11.97 4.66
N ALA A 146 -1.75 13.24 4.30
CA ALA A 146 -2.48 14.36 4.89
C ALA A 146 -3.83 14.54 4.19
N LYS A 147 -4.87 14.91 4.94
CA LYS A 147 -6.09 15.49 4.37
C LYS A 147 -5.86 17.00 4.16
N LYS A 148 -6.54 17.59 3.18
CA LYS A 148 -6.44 19.03 2.92
C LYS A 148 -6.72 19.82 4.21
N GLY A 149 -5.76 20.64 4.62
CA GLY A 149 -5.87 21.44 5.86
C GLY A 149 -5.50 20.71 7.16
N SER A 150 -5.06 19.45 7.12
CA SER A 150 -4.63 18.70 8.31
C SER A 150 -3.15 18.32 8.23
N PRO A 151 -2.47 18.22 9.39
CA PRO A 151 -1.09 17.74 9.41
C PRO A 151 -0.99 16.29 8.91
N PRO A 152 0.20 15.85 8.46
CA PRO A 152 0.43 14.46 8.07
C PRO A 152 0.09 13.50 9.21
N LYS A 153 -0.58 12.39 8.87
CA LYS A 153 -0.87 11.33 9.84
C LYS A 153 0.41 10.67 10.32
N ARG A 154 0.45 10.36 11.60
CA ARG A 154 1.55 9.63 12.24
C ARG A 154 1.06 8.26 12.67
N ARG A 155 1.91 7.24 12.53
CA ARG A 155 1.65 5.90 13.06
C ARG A 155 2.95 5.18 13.38
N GLY A 156 2.92 4.28 14.34
CA GLY A 156 3.95 3.28 14.57
C GLY A 156 3.63 2.03 13.76
N VAL A 157 4.62 1.44 13.13
CA VAL A 157 4.53 0.15 12.43
C VAL A 157 5.46 -0.82 13.12
N LEU A 158 4.93 -1.96 13.56
CA LEU A 158 5.72 -2.99 14.23
C LEU A 158 6.43 -3.86 13.20
N THR A 159 7.64 -4.29 13.54
CA THR A 159 8.38 -5.26 12.73
C THR A 159 7.76 -6.64 12.88
N VAL A 160 7.52 -7.30 11.77
CA VAL A 160 6.90 -8.63 11.70
C VAL A 160 7.77 -9.68 11.01
N PHE A 161 8.79 -9.24 10.26
CA PHE A 161 9.70 -10.15 9.55
C PHE A 161 11.02 -10.26 10.28
N GLY A 162 11.43 -11.48 10.65
CA GLY A 162 12.65 -11.75 11.42
C GLY A 162 13.95 -11.29 10.74
N TRP A 163 13.97 -11.18 9.41
CA TRP A 163 15.15 -10.72 8.65
C TRP A 163 15.34 -9.19 8.66
N THR A 164 14.33 -8.43 9.08
CA THR A 164 14.36 -6.95 9.01
C THR A 164 15.45 -6.31 9.87
N PRO A 165 15.67 -6.75 11.12
CA PRO A 165 16.74 -6.19 11.95
C PRO A 165 18.13 -6.31 11.32
N ASP A 166 18.47 -7.48 10.80
CA ASP A 166 19.80 -7.76 10.22
C ASP A 166 20.08 -6.82 9.04
N VAL A 167 19.11 -6.68 8.16
CA VAL A 167 19.19 -5.81 6.97
C VAL A 167 19.34 -4.34 7.36
N LEU A 168 18.60 -3.88 8.36
CA LEU A 168 18.68 -2.49 8.83
C LEU A 168 19.94 -2.23 9.64
N ASP A 169 20.40 -3.19 10.42
CA ASP A 169 21.64 -3.06 11.18
C ASP A 169 22.83 -2.91 10.26
N GLU A 170 22.99 -3.79 9.28
CA GLU A 170 24.04 -3.66 8.24
C GLU A 170 23.98 -2.29 7.55
N TRP A 171 22.77 -1.82 7.21
CA TRP A 171 22.61 -0.53 6.57
C TRP A 171 23.05 0.63 7.47
N PHE A 172 22.56 0.70 8.70
CA PHE A 172 22.79 1.86 9.56
C PHE A 172 24.17 1.87 10.19
N THR A 173 24.74 0.71 10.47
CA THR A 173 26.06 0.60 11.14
C THR A 173 27.22 0.61 10.16
N GLU A 174 27.09 -0.04 9.01
CA GLU A 174 28.21 -0.27 8.11
C GLU A 174 28.17 0.60 6.85
N VAL A 175 27.01 0.71 6.19
CA VAL A 175 26.97 1.28 4.83
C VAL A 175 26.52 2.73 4.81
N ARG A 176 25.50 3.11 5.57
CA ARG A 176 25.02 4.48 5.61
C ARG A 176 26.09 5.50 6.02
N PRO A 177 26.99 5.23 6.99
CA PRO A 177 28.07 6.16 7.34
C PRO A 177 29.00 6.53 6.18
N LEU A 178 29.19 5.59 5.22
CA LEU A 178 30.03 5.81 4.04
C LEU A 178 29.51 6.90 3.08
N PHE A 179 28.28 7.35 3.27
CA PHE A 179 27.73 8.50 2.54
C PHE A 179 28.16 9.87 3.12
N GLY A 180 28.93 9.90 4.21
CA GLY A 180 29.31 11.15 4.87
C GLY A 180 28.10 11.88 5.46
N THR A 181 27.27 11.16 6.19
CA THR A 181 25.93 11.61 6.63
C THR A 181 25.90 12.15 8.06
N ASP A 182 27.01 12.54 8.63
CA ASP A 182 27.12 12.97 10.04
C ASP A 182 26.12 14.09 10.40
N ASN A 183 25.76 14.94 9.45
CA ASN A 183 24.78 16.02 9.61
C ASN A 183 23.42 15.75 8.95
N SER A 184 23.16 14.56 8.42
CA SER A 184 21.90 14.25 7.76
C SER A 184 21.07 13.26 8.57
N PRO A 185 19.83 13.62 9.00
CA PRO A 185 18.96 12.68 9.69
C PRO A 185 18.39 11.61 8.76
N ALA A 186 18.45 11.83 7.43
CA ALA A 186 17.78 10.96 6.45
C ALA A 186 18.24 9.51 6.55
N ALA A 187 17.28 8.58 6.64
CA ALA A 187 17.58 7.16 6.55
C ALA A 187 18.18 6.79 5.18
N TRP A 188 17.75 7.48 4.11
CA TRP A 188 18.14 7.21 2.73
C TRP A 188 18.82 8.44 2.11
N PRO A 189 20.11 8.64 2.35
CA PRO A 189 20.85 9.77 1.79
C PRO A 189 21.11 9.57 0.28
N SER A 190 21.18 10.67 -0.44
CA SER A 190 21.74 10.69 -1.79
C SER A 190 23.26 10.84 -1.72
N GLU A 191 23.93 10.66 -2.85
CA GLU A 191 25.38 10.85 -3.00
C GLU A 191 25.86 12.30 -2.72
N ARG A 192 24.91 13.22 -2.53
CA ARG A 192 25.16 14.62 -2.15
C ARG A 192 24.80 14.91 -0.67
N GLY A 193 24.61 13.88 0.14
CA GLY A 193 24.21 14.01 1.56
C GLY A 193 22.74 14.44 1.76
N MET A 194 22.00 14.73 0.69
CA MET A 194 20.59 15.09 0.76
C MET A 194 19.71 13.85 0.79
N ARG A 195 18.44 13.99 1.15
CA ARG A 195 17.46 12.90 1.06
C ARG A 195 17.19 12.51 -0.39
N ILE A 196 17.05 11.21 -0.68
CA ILE A 196 16.72 10.73 -2.03
C ILE A 196 15.40 11.33 -2.54
N GLY A 197 15.35 11.70 -3.81
CA GLY A 197 14.14 12.23 -4.47
C GLY A 197 13.18 11.13 -4.92
N CYS A 198 11.86 11.42 -4.88
CA CYS A 198 10.81 10.49 -5.33
C CYS A 198 11.01 10.01 -6.78
N GLN A 199 11.44 10.90 -7.65
CA GLN A 199 11.63 10.59 -9.07
C GLN A 199 12.79 9.61 -9.27
N ARG A 200 13.90 9.81 -8.58
CA ARG A 200 15.05 8.90 -8.60
C ARG A 200 14.65 7.49 -8.13
N LEU A 201 13.92 7.43 -7.02
CA LEU A 201 13.44 6.18 -6.45
C LEU A 201 12.54 5.43 -7.44
N ASN A 202 11.61 6.12 -8.08
CA ASN A 202 10.72 5.53 -9.07
C ASN A 202 11.48 5.02 -10.30
N SER A 203 12.45 5.79 -10.79
CA SER A 203 13.28 5.41 -11.94
C SER A 203 14.10 4.13 -11.64
N ARG A 204 14.64 4.00 -10.42
CA ARG A 204 15.39 2.81 -10.01
C ARG A 204 14.48 1.59 -9.91
N PHE A 205 13.30 1.73 -9.32
CA PHE A 205 12.30 0.66 -9.28
C PHE A 205 11.95 0.16 -10.69
N ILE A 206 11.64 1.09 -11.60
CA ILE A 206 11.29 0.76 -12.99
C ILE A 206 12.46 0.05 -13.70
N ALA A 207 13.69 0.48 -13.47
CA ALA A 207 14.87 -0.16 -14.06
C ALA A 207 15.00 -1.63 -13.60
N TYR A 208 14.84 -1.90 -12.31
CA TYR A 208 14.93 -3.26 -11.75
C TYR A 208 13.75 -4.14 -12.21
N ARG A 209 12.53 -3.59 -12.20
CA ARG A 209 11.35 -4.26 -12.74
C ARG A 209 11.55 -4.71 -14.20
N LYS A 210 12.06 -3.81 -15.04
CA LYS A 210 12.34 -4.10 -16.46
C LYS A 210 13.46 -5.12 -16.65
N ALA A 211 14.53 -5.04 -15.86
CA ALA A 211 15.63 -5.99 -15.92
C ALA A 211 15.18 -7.43 -15.64
N LEU A 212 14.18 -7.59 -14.79
CA LEU A 212 13.56 -8.87 -14.44
C LEU A 212 12.40 -9.28 -15.36
N GLY A 213 12.01 -8.46 -16.34
CA GLY A 213 10.85 -8.73 -17.18
C GLY A 213 9.52 -8.79 -16.42
N LEU A 214 9.43 -8.14 -15.26
CA LEU A 214 8.22 -8.16 -14.45
C LEU A 214 7.13 -7.25 -15.03
N ASP A 215 5.89 -7.61 -14.74
CA ASP A 215 4.66 -6.96 -15.19
C ASP A 215 4.64 -5.44 -14.94
N ASP A 216 4.17 -4.66 -15.91
CA ASP A 216 4.03 -3.21 -15.83
C ASP A 216 2.96 -2.74 -14.83
N GLY A 217 2.07 -3.62 -14.40
CA GLY A 217 1.14 -3.42 -13.29
C GLY A 217 1.83 -3.24 -11.93
N LEU A 218 3.09 -3.67 -11.80
CA LEU A 218 3.87 -3.46 -10.59
C LEU A 218 4.45 -2.05 -10.55
N ASP A 219 4.24 -1.37 -9.44
CA ASP A 219 4.79 -0.05 -9.14
C ASP A 219 5.40 -0.05 -7.73
N PHE A 220 5.95 1.08 -7.29
CA PHE A 220 6.51 1.17 -5.94
C PHE A 220 5.47 0.86 -4.85
N HIS A 221 4.21 1.20 -5.08
CA HIS A 221 3.12 0.92 -4.14
C HIS A 221 2.80 -0.58 -4.03
N SER A 222 3.25 -1.37 -5.00
CA SER A 222 3.11 -2.84 -4.96
C SER A 222 3.82 -3.47 -3.77
N PHE A 223 4.89 -2.89 -3.22
CA PHE A 223 5.49 -3.36 -1.96
C PHE A 223 4.48 -3.33 -0.81
N ARG A 224 3.74 -2.24 -0.70
CA ARG A 224 2.70 -2.12 0.34
C ARG A 224 1.52 -3.05 0.08
N ARG A 225 1.09 -3.19 -1.19
CA ARG A 225 0.06 -4.17 -1.55
C ARG A 225 0.51 -5.58 -1.18
N SER A 226 1.76 -5.93 -1.49
CA SER A 226 2.35 -7.24 -1.14
C SER A 226 2.42 -7.45 0.36
N TYR A 227 2.82 -6.44 1.14
CA TYR A 227 2.81 -6.52 2.60
C TYR A 227 1.43 -6.91 3.12
N VAL A 228 0.37 -6.20 2.69
CA VAL A 228 -1.00 -6.48 3.11
C VAL A 228 -1.44 -7.86 2.66
N THR A 229 -1.27 -8.19 1.37
CA THR A 229 -1.70 -9.48 0.80
C THR A 229 -0.99 -10.65 1.45
N HIS A 230 0.34 -10.57 1.59
CA HIS A 230 1.13 -11.67 2.15
C HIS A 230 0.83 -11.89 3.63
N LEU A 231 0.67 -10.84 4.44
CA LEU A 231 0.31 -11.01 5.85
C LEU A 231 -1.08 -11.65 6.00
N ILE A 232 -2.06 -11.22 5.20
CA ILE A 232 -3.38 -11.86 5.22
C ILE A 232 -3.29 -13.33 4.77
N GLU A 233 -2.52 -13.62 3.72
CA GLU A 233 -2.28 -14.98 3.23
C GLU A 233 -1.54 -15.86 4.25
N ASP A 234 -0.70 -15.26 5.08
CA ASP A 234 0.03 -15.93 6.16
C ASP A 234 -0.82 -16.06 7.46
N GLY A 235 -2.07 -15.58 7.41
CA GLY A 235 -3.05 -15.76 8.50
C GLY A 235 -3.01 -14.70 9.58
N TRP A 236 -2.35 -13.56 9.35
CA TRP A 236 -2.39 -12.43 10.28
C TRP A 236 -3.79 -11.83 10.36
N ASP A 237 -4.15 -11.33 11.55
CA ASP A 237 -5.44 -10.68 11.77
C ASP A 237 -5.59 -9.45 10.84
N PRO A 238 -6.68 -9.36 10.05
CA PRO A 238 -6.89 -8.26 9.10
C PRO A 238 -6.92 -6.88 9.77
N ARG A 239 -7.39 -6.79 11.02
CA ARG A 239 -7.43 -5.53 11.77
C ARG A 239 -6.01 -5.08 12.14
N PHE A 240 -5.18 -6.02 12.60
CA PHE A 240 -3.76 -5.75 12.84
C PHE A 240 -3.09 -5.22 11.57
N VAL A 241 -3.27 -5.89 10.42
CA VAL A 241 -2.70 -5.46 9.14
C VAL A 241 -3.21 -4.07 8.74
N GLN A 242 -4.50 -3.79 8.94
CA GLN A 242 -5.09 -2.48 8.69
C GLN A 242 -4.45 -1.37 9.53
N GLU A 243 -4.23 -1.61 10.80
CA GLU A 243 -3.59 -0.66 11.73
C GLU A 243 -2.13 -0.41 11.34
N GLN A 244 -1.38 -1.47 11.01
CA GLN A 244 0.01 -1.37 10.53
C GLN A 244 0.15 -0.43 9.33
N VAL A 245 -0.69 -0.60 8.34
CA VAL A 245 -0.62 0.23 7.13
C VAL A 245 -1.35 1.56 7.27
N GLY A 246 -2.15 1.76 8.32
CA GLY A 246 -2.90 3.00 8.57
C GLY A 246 -3.99 3.25 7.53
N HIS A 247 -4.81 2.22 7.24
CA HIS A 247 -6.04 2.36 6.47
C HIS A 247 -7.16 2.85 7.37
N GLU A 248 -7.80 3.96 7.02
CA GLU A 248 -8.93 4.51 7.78
C GLU A 248 -10.19 3.68 7.67
N HIS A 249 -10.37 2.97 6.55
CA HIS A 249 -11.55 2.17 6.26
C HIS A 249 -11.16 0.72 5.97
N ALA A 250 -11.90 -0.20 6.55
CA ALA A 250 -11.76 -1.65 6.30
C ALA A 250 -11.92 -1.99 4.81
N SER A 251 -12.76 -1.23 4.08
CA SER A 251 -12.92 -1.35 2.63
C SER A 251 -11.61 -1.17 1.85
N THR A 252 -10.69 -0.34 2.32
CA THR A 252 -9.38 -0.17 1.67
C THR A 252 -8.50 -1.42 1.84
N THR A 253 -8.58 -2.10 3.00
CA THR A 253 -7.88 -3.36 3.21
C THR A 253 -8.54 -4.50 2.41
N SER A 254 -9.86 -4.51 2.30
CA SER A 254 -10.59 -5.51 1.52
C SER A 254 -10.33 -5.43 0.02
N LEU A 255 -9.95 -4.26 -0.52
CA LEU A 255 -9.51 -4.12 -1.91
C LEU A 255 -8.21 -4.89 -2.21
N TYR A 256 -7.35 -5.07 -1.19
CA TYR A 256 -6.12 -5.86 -1.32
C TYR A 256 -6.32 -7.35 -1.04
N THR A 257 -7.48 -7.74 -0.49
CA THR A 257 -7.86 -9.14 -0.29
C THR A 257 -8.41 -9.79 -1.56
N CYS A 258 -7.99 -9.34 -2.76
CA CYS A 258 -7.99 -10.21 -3.94
C CYS A 258 -6.99 -11.34 -3.71
N VAL A 259 -7.34 -12.18 -2.75
CA VAL A 259 -6.61 -13.39 -2.34
C VAL A 259 -6.42 -14.26 -3.56
N SER A 260 -5.20 -14.72 -3.77
CA SER A 260 -4.87 -15.63 -4.86
C SER A 260 -5.80 -16.84 -4.84
N SER A 261 -6.11 -17.39 -6.01
CA SER A 261 -6.88 -18.64 -6.12
C SER A 261 -6.26 -19.76 -5.28
N ASP A 262 -4.95 -19.76 -5.14
CA ASP A 262 -4.18 -20.69 -4.34
C ASP A 262 -4.43 -20.52 -2.83
N PHE A 263 -4.54 -19.31 -2.34
CA PHE A 263 -4.92 -19.07 -0.94
C PHE A 263 -6.34 -19.55 -0.65
N ARG A 264 -7.30 -19.29 -1.56
CA ARG A 264 -8.68 -19.77 -1.40
C ARG A 264 -8.70 -21.30 -1.33
N THR A 265 -7.96 -21.95 -2.19
CA THR A 265 -7.85 -23.42 -2.21
C THR A 265 -7.20 -23.95 -0.93
N ARG A 266 -6.10 -23.35 -0.48
CA ARG A 266 -5.43 -23.74 0.77
C ARG A 266 -6.30 -23.50 1.98
N THR A 267 -7.01 -22.39 2.04
CA THR A 267 -7.95 -22.08 3.15
C THR A 267 -9.11 -23.07 3.17
N LEU A 268 -9.69 -23.37 2.01
CA LEU A 268 -10.74 -24.38 1.90
C LEU A 268 -10.24 -25.76 2.35
N ARG A 269 -9.07 -26.20 1.89
CA ARG A 269 -8.47 -27.48 2.33
C ARG A 269 -8.25 -27.51 3.82
N ARG A 270 -7.66 -26.48 4.41
CA ARG A 270 -7.42 -26.41 5.86
C ARG A 270 -8.72 -26.54 6.66
N HIS A 271 -9.80 -25.89 6.24
CA HIS A 271 -11.11 -26.00 6.87
C HIS A 271 -11.73 -27.39 6.69
N LEU A 272 -11.63 -27.98 5.51
CA LEU A 272 -12.09 -29.34 5.27
C LEU A 272 -11.33 -30.35 6.11
N ASP A 273 -10.00 -30.27 6.16
CA ASP A 273 -9.15 -31.15 6.95
C ASP A 273 -9.46 -31.04 8.45
N SER A 274 -9.66 -29.83 8.97
CA SER A 274 -10.05 -29.61 10.37
C SER A 274 -11.44 -30.17 10.68
N THR A 275 -12.40 -30.04 9.76
CA THR A 275 -13.76 -30.56 9.92
C THR A 275 -13.77 -32.09 9.87
N ILE A 276 -12.99 -32.69 8.97
CA ILE A 276 -12.83 -34.15 8.88
C ILE A 276 -12.16 -34.69 10.13
N ALA A 277 -11.10 -34.06 10.63
CA ALA A 277 -10.40 -34.46 11.84
C ALA A 277 -11.34 -34.40 13.07
N ALA A 278 -12.12 -33.34 13.20
CA ALA A 278 -13.12 -33.21 14.27
C ALA A 278 -14.21 -34.28 14.19
N ALA A 279 -14.70 -34.60 13.00
CA ALA A 279 -15.69 -35.62 12.76
C ALA A 279 -15.18 -37.05 13.13
N LEU A 280 -13.94 -37.35 12.77
CA LEU A 280 -13.29 -38.63 13.10
C LEU A 280 -13.08 -38.77 14.61
N GLN A 281 -12.67 -37.71 15.32
CA GLN A 281 -12.53 -37.72 16.77
C GLN A 281 -13.87 -37.96 17.48
N THR A 282 -14.97 -37.39 16.94
CA THR A 282 -16.32 -37.57 17.50
C THR A 282 -16.83 -39.01 17.32
N GLN A 283 -16.42 -39.70 16.25
CA GLN A 283 -16.77 -41.11 16.01
C GLN A 283 -15.98 -42.05 16.91
N THR A 284 -14.69 -41.77 17.18
CA THR A 284 -13.86 -42.59 18.02
C THR A 284 -14.28 -42.49 19.50
N GLY A 285 -14.75 -41.32 19.96
CA GLY A 285 -15.26 -41.13 21.33
C GLY A 285 -16.68 -41.70 21.58
N ARG A 286 -17.39 -42.20 20.57
CA ARG A 286 -18.69 -42.87 20.68
C ARG A 286 -18.58 -44.41 20.77
N GLN A 287 -17.40 -44.95 20.52
CA GLN A 287 -17.14 -46.40 20.57
C GLN A 287 -16.35 -46.84 21.81
N ALA A 288 -16.01 -45.90 22.69
CA ALA A 288 -15.41 -46.14 24.01
C ALA A 288 -16.47 -45.87 25.10
#